data_8a450df41dba46cafe36cf5f328bc37b
#
_entry.id   8a450df41dba46cafe36cf5f328bc37b
#
_cell.length_a   1.000
_cell.length_b   1.000
_cell.length_c   1.000
_cell.angle_alpha   90.00
_cell.angle_beta   90.00
_cell.angle_gamma   90.00
#
_symmetry.space_group_name_H-M   'P 1'
#
loop_
_entity.id
_entity.type
_entity.pdbx_description
1 polymer ?
#
loop_
_entity_poly.entity_id
_entity_poly.type
_entity_poly.pdbx_seq_one_letter_code
_entity_poly.pdbx_strand_id
1 'polypeptide(L)'
;MSVFHAGTNGDFAEWAATLAASATDSAGCLGVAISAVTDGHFDPAVATTFVDEDALDRWLAGPGHRSALEAGRARGWLPATPVLELVDGQSPPPGVGAFRHDIVAGAVGDFVAAQHVLTDAASGFGGYEGTALFVDDERETSLSVLRFRTDRQLAAWVSSSRRSEALAGLRSSLTHDFETMASTTAFGTTVRTDRGRILQTPNWKSAMMVLLVLYPTVMTLSRFLGPTLDRLGAEPWLALWLSQVVSVSLMQWWLMPWASRPFRRFLDPVDGNNWRSNIAGAGTILMLYLICLSVFASVTWLQFWDFADA
;
A
#
# COMPACT_ATOMS: atom_id res chain seq x y z
N MET A 1 6.33 -8.12 10.52
CA MET A 1 5.91 -9.55 10.47
C MET A 1 7.13 -10.41 10.17
N SER A 2 7.33 -11.47 10.96
CA SER A 2 8.38 -12.46 10.74
C SER A 2 7.76 -13.77 10.26
N VAL A 3 8.29 -14.34 9.19
CA VAL A 3 7.83 -15.61 8.60
C VAL A 3 8.91 -16.66 8.79
N PHE A 4 8.51 -17.89 9.07
CA PHE A 4 9.42 -18.99 9.39
C PHE A 4 9.18 -20.18 8.45
N HIS A 5 10.22 -20.95 8.21
CA HIS A 5 10.08 -22.25 7.57
C HIS A 5 9.41 -23.22 8.55
N ALA A 6 8.60 -24.12 8.01
CA ALA A 6 8.01 -25.21 8.83
C ALA A 6 9.13 -26.02 9.49
N GLY A 7 9.15 -25.99 10.80
CA GLY A 7 10.10 -26.76 11.60
C GLY A 7 9.73 -28.22 11.68
N THR A 8 10.70 -29.06 11.91
CA THR A 8 10.49 -30.51 12.07
C THR A 8 10.21 -30.93 13.50
N ASN A 9 10.47 -30.07 14.48
CA ASN A 9 10.41 -30.40 15.90
C ASN A 9 9.66 -29.31 16.69
N GLY A 10 8.50 -29.68 17.22
CA GLY A 10 7.76 -28.88 18.20
C GLY A 10 6.57 -28.09 17.62
N ASP A 11 5.71 -27.65 18.53
CA ASP A 11 4.56 -26.82 18.21
C ASP A 11 5.02 -25.39 17.94
N PHE A 12 4.69 -24.88 16.75
CA PHE A 12 4.97 -23.49 16.37
C PHE A 12 4.34 -22.50 17.34
N ALA A 13 3.08 -22.73 17.72
CA ALA A 13 2.34 -21.83 18.58
C ALA A 13 2.99 -21.67 19.96
N GLU A 14 3.52 -22.76 20.54
CA GLU A 14 4.22 -22.73 21.82
C GLU A 14 5.49 -21.86 21.76
N TRP A 15 6.30 -22.03 20.71
CA TRP A 15 7.48 -21.21 20.57
C TRP A 15 7.13 -19.76 20.15
N ALA A 16 6.21 -19.58 19.24
CA ALA A 16 5.78 -18.26 18.77
C ALA A 16 5.24 -17.40 19.92
N ALA A 17 4.58 -18.02 20.93
CA ALA A 17 4.16 -17.34 22.14
C ALA A 17 5.35 -16.70 22.90
N THR A 18 6.53 -17.31 22.88
CA THR A 18 7.74 -16.74 23.50
C THR A 18 8.21 -15.49 22.72
N LEU A 19 8.18 -15.55 21.40
CA LEU A 19 8.52 -14.38 20.55
C LEU A 19 7.46 -13.28 20.73
N ALA A 20 6.19 -13.64 20.79
CA ALA A 20 5.07 -12.75 21.04
C ALA A 20 5.21 -12.03 22.40
N ALA A 21 5.51 -12.77 23.47
CA ALA A 21 5.74 -12.20 24.78
C ALA A 21 6.88 -11.17 24.77
N SER A 22 8.00 -11.48 24.10
CA SER A 22 9.13 -10.54 23.99
C SER A 22 8.76 -9.22 23.30
N ALA A 23 7.80 -9.27 22.37
CA ALA A 23 7.30 -8.07 21.71
C ALA A 23 6.33 -7.30 22.62
N THR A 24 5.42 -8.00 23.28
CA THR A 24 4.43 -7.42 24.20
C THR A 24 5.09 -6.70 25.37
N ASP A 25 6.20 -7.23 25.87
CA ASP A 25 6.99 -6.61 26.95
C ASP A 25 7.82 -5.41 26.47
N SER A 26 7.87 -5.15 25.17
CA SER A 26 8.62 -4.03 24.60
C SER A 26 7.78 -2.76 24.55
N ALA A 27 8.41 -1.63 24.90
CA ALA A 27 7.74 -0.34 24.88
C ALA A 27 7.29 0.04 23.45
N GLY A 28 6.03 0.41 23.31
CA GLY A 28 5.43 0.80 22.05
C GLY A 28 4.77 -0.35 21.28
N CYS A 29 4.76 -1.57 21.80
CA CYS A 29 3.99 -2.66 21.22
C CYS A 29 2.48 -2.42 21.39
N LEU A 30 1.72 -2.47 20.31
CA LEU A 30 0.28 -2.30 20.27
C LEU A 30 -0.47 -3.63 20.17
N GLY A 31 0.17 -4.67 19.65
CA GLY A 31 -0.44 -5.97 19.49
C GLY A 31 0.46 -6.99 18.83
N VAL A 32 0.12 -8.24 19.04
CA VAL A 32 0.81 -9.40 18.46
C VAL A 32 -0.23 -10.40 17.98
N ALA A 33 0.03 -11.01 16.83
CA ALA A 33 -0.77 -12.09 16.29
C ALA A 33 0.14 -13.23 15.81
N ILE A 34 -0.29 -14.47 16.05
CA ILE A 34 0.38 -15.68 15.58
C ILE A 34 -0.46 -16.24 14.44
N SER A 35 0.17 -16.65 13.33
CA SER A 35 -0.56 -17.20 12.20
C SER A 35 -1.24 -18.53 12.53
N ALA A 36 -2.38 -18.76 11.89
CA ALA A 36 -3.01 -20.07 11.87
C ALA A 36 -2.11 -21.00 11.03
N VAL A 37 -1.50 -21.98 11.69
CA VAL A 37 -0.70 -23.01 11.01
C VAL A 37 -1.57 -24.27 10.93
N THR A 38 -2.15 -24.52 9.76
CA THR A 38 -2.97 -25.70 9.50
C THR A 38 -2.41 -26.46 8.30
N ASP A 39 -2.08 -27.72 8.51
CA ASP A 39 -1.75 -28.72 7.48
C ASP A 39 -0.79 -28.30 6.35
N GLY A 40 0.12 -27.37 6.63
CA GLY A 40 1.14 -26.92 5.68
C GLY A 40 0.64 -25.96 4.59
N HIS A 41 -0.62 -25.48 4.67
CA HIS A 41 -1.15 -24.50 3.69
C HIS A 41 -0.73 -23.07 3.99
N PHE A 42 -0.55 -22.73 5.27
CA PHE A 42 -0.15 -21.40 5.68
C PHE A 42 1.23 -21.40 6.31
N ASP A 43 1.95 -20.33 6.08
CA ASP A 43 3.27 -20.13 6.65
C ASP A 43 3.18 -19.88 8.17
N PRO A 44 4.07 -20.51 8.95
CA PRO A 44 4.31 -20.11 10.32
C PRO A 44 4.81 -18.67 10.37
N ALA A 45 4.06 -17.77 11.02
CA ALA A 45 4.42 -16.35 11.09
C ALA A 45 3.97 -15.69 12.39
N VAL A 46 4.68 -14.64 12.80
CA VAL A 46 4.31 -13.76 13.92
C VAL A 46 4.24 -12.33 13.40
N ALA A 47 3.08 -11.72 13.54
CA ALA A 47 2.88 -10.32 13.26
C ALA A 47 2.94 -9.53 14.58
N THR A 48 3.73 -8.47 14.60
CA THR A 48 3.85 -7.54 15.73
C THR A 48 3.52 -6.14 15.25
N THR A 49 2.71 -5.42 16.00
CA THR A 49 2.33 -4.05 15.68
C THR A 49 2.94 -3.11 16.70
N PHE A 50 3.62 -2.07 16.24
CA PHE A 50 4.24 -1.05 17.06
C PHE A 50 3.70 0.34 16.73
N VAL A 51 3.83 1.26 17.68
CA VAL A 51 3.37 2.65 17.56
C VAL A 51 4.11 3.41 16.46
N ASP A 52 5.39 3.11 16.26
CA ASP A 52 6.29 3.70 15.27
C ASP A 52 7.45 2.75 14.91
N GLU A 53 8.23 3.15 13.91
CA GLU A 53 9.40 2.43 13.41
C GLU A 53 10.51 2.35 14.46
N ASP A 54 10.73 3.42 15.22
CA ASP A 54 11.76 3.44 16.27
C ASP A 54 11.47 2.41 17.39
N ALA A 55 10.20 2.19 17.72
CA ALA A 55 9.80 1.18 18.70
C ALA A 55 10.02 -0.24 18.15
N LEU A 56 9.70 -0.47 16.88
CA LEU A 56 9.97 -1.73 16.20
C LEU A 56 11.46 -2.03 16.16
N ASP A 57 12.28 -1.08 15.73
CA ASP A 57 13.74 -1.23 15.63
C ASP A 57 14.39 -1.52 16.99
N ARG A 58 13.95 -0.84 18.05
CA ARG A 58 14.43 -1.11 19.40
C ARG A 58 14.13 -2.54 19.85
N TRP A 59 12.95 -3.08 19.52
CA TRP A 59 12.60 -4.46 19.82
C TRP A 59 13.44 -5.43 18.99
N LEU A 60 13.56 -5.21 17.67
CA LEU A 60 14.34 -6.07 16.76
C LEU A 60 15.82 -6.15 17.17
N ALA A 61 16.41 -5.04 17.62
CA ALA A 61 17.77 -4.99 18.15
C ALA A 61 17.89 -5.50 19.59
N GLY A 62 16.77 -5.70 20.27
CA GLY A 62 16.71 -6.04 21.70
C GLY A 62 17.16 -7.45 22.03
N PRO A 63 17.56 -7.70 23.30
CA PRO A 63 17.98 -9.03 23.75
C PRO A 63 16.82 -10.03 23.76
N GLY A 64 15.60 -9.60 24.08
CA GLY A 64 14.41 -10.46 24.11
C GLY A 64 14.10 -11.08 22.75
N HIS A 65 14.08 -10.26 21.70
CA HIS A 65 13.89 -10.74 20.33
C HIS A 65 14.99 -11.72 19.91
N ARG A 66 16.25 -11.39 20.18
CA ARG A 66 17.40 -12.25 19.85
C ARG A 66 17.33 -13.59 20.56
N SER A 67 17.07 -13.59 21.86
CA SER A 67 16.95 -14.83 22.67
C SER A 67 15.79 -15.71 22.19
N ALA A 68 14.64 -15.11 21.85
CA ALA A 68 13.51 -15.84 21.31
C ALA A 68 13.83 -16.49 19.94
N LEU A 69 14.55 -15.78 19.06
CA LEU A 69 15.00 -16.34 17.78
C LEU A 69 16.03 -17.46 17.96
N GLU A 70 16.96 -17.35 18.91
CA GLU A 70 17.92 -18.41 19.23
C GLU A 70 17.21 -19.67 19.74
N ALA A 71 16.23 -19.52 20.64
CA ALA A 71 15.39 -20.61 21.10
C ALA A 71 14.57 -21.25 19.96
N GLY A 72 14.10 -20.45 19.01
CA GLY A 72 13.42 -20.94 17.82
C GLY A 72 14.34 -21.75 16.91
N ARG A 73 15.54 -21.25 16.66
CA ARG A 73 16.56 -21.98 15.86
C ARG A 73 16.90 -23.33 16.48
N ALA A 74 17.02 -23.40 17.78
CA ALA A 74 17.27 -24.67 18.50
C ALA A 74 16.12 -25.69 18.31
N ARG A 75 14.90 -25.21 18.03
CA ARG A 75 13.71 -26.04 17.73
C ARG A 75 13.49 -26.25 16.22
N GLY A 76 14.34 -25.70 15.37
CA GLY A 76 14.24 -25.82 13.90
C GLY A 76 13.42 -24.72 13.22
N TRP A 77 12.95 -23.70 13.95
CA TRP A 77 12.24 -22.56 13.36
C TRP A 77 13.24 -21.54 12.83
N LEU A 78 13.39 -21.50 11.50
CA LEU A 78 14.32 -20.61 10.82
C LEU A 78 13.54 -19.52 10.08
N PRO A 79 13.97 -18.25 10.17
CA PRO A 79 13.37 -17.18 9.35
C PRO A 79 13.40 -17.54 7.86
N ALA A 80 12.24 -17.46 7.22
CA ALA A 80 12.08 -17.73 5.78
C ALA A 80 12.40 -16.48 4.94
N THR A 81 12.22 -15.29 5.53
CA THR A 81 12.46 -13.99 4.88
C THR A 81 13.06 -13.01 5.88
N PRO A 82 13.66 -11.90 5.43
CA PRO A 82 13.81 -10.71 6.27
C PRO A 82 12.46 -10.30 6.89
N VAL A 83 12.49 -9.55 7.98
CA VAL A 83 11.27 -9.02 8.59
C VAL A 83 10.51 -8.20 7.55
N LEU A 84 9.24 -8.53 7.36
CA LEU A 84 8.36 -7.79 6.46
C LEU A 84 7.71 -6.64 7.24
N GLU A 85 8.01 -5.42 6.84
CA GLU A 85 7.43 -4.22 7.43
C GLU A 85 6.22 -3.79 6.62
N LEU A 86 5.09 -3.69 7.30
CA LEU A 86 3.83 -3.21 6.74
C LEU A 86 3.46 -1.92 7.47
N VAL A 87 3.56 -0.80 6.78
CA VAL A 87 3.26 0.51 7.35
C VAL A 87 1.86 0.94 6.91
N ASP A 88 1.02 1.34 7.87
CA ASP A 88 -0.33 1.79 7.56
C ASP A 88 -0.31 2.99 6.59
N GLY A 89 -1.15 2.92 5.56
CA GLY A 89 -1.20 3.94 4.50
C GLY A 89 -0.03 3.91 3.51
N GLN A 90 0.86 2.93 3.56
CA GLN A 90 1.90 2.70 2.56
C GLN A 90 1.63 1.41 1.78
N SER A 91 2.14 1.35 0.55
CA SER A 91 2.11 0.10 -0.22
C SER A 91 2.99 -0.94 0.46
N PRO A 92 2.54 -2.20 0.54
CA PRO A 92 3.39 -3.29 1.00
C PRO A 92 4.70 -3.39 0.20
N PRO A 93 5.72 -4.07 0.72
CA PRO A 93 6.93 -4.36 -0.03
C PRO A 93 6.63 -5.06 -1.37
N PRO A 94 7.50 -4.91 -2.39
CA PRO A 94 7.33 -5.55 -3.69
C PRO A 94 7.05 -7.04 -3.58
N GLY A 95 6.03 -7.52 -4.30
CA GLY A 95 5.62 -8.92 -4.27
C GLY A 95 4.78 -9.33 -3.06
N VAL A 96 4.48 -8.42 -2.14
CA VAL A 96 3.66 -8.69 -0.95
C VAL A 96 2.27 -8.10 -1.11
N GLY A 97 1.24 -8.94 -0.97
CA GLY A 97 -0.16 -8.54 -0.89
C GLY A 97 -0.69 -8.75 0.53
N ALA A 98 -1.21 -7.72 1.17
CA ALA A 98 -1.84 -7.81 2.48
C ALA A 98 -3.35 -7.50 2.34
N PHE A 99 -4.18 -8.41 2.82
CA PHE A 99 -5.63 -8.34 2.69
C PHE A 99 -6.26 -8.52 4.08
N ARG A 100 -7.04 -7.53 4.48
CA ARG A 100 -7.84 -7.63 5.70
C ARG A 100 -9.26 -8.05 5.35
N HIS A 101 -9.86 -8.86 6.20
CA HIS A 101 -11.21 -9.38 6.01
C HIS A 101 -12.01 -9.24 7.31
N ASP A 102 -13.27 -8.81 7.18
CA ASP A 102 -14.26 -8.90 8.24
C ASP A 102 -15.08 -10.18 8.02
N ILE A 103 -15.02 -11.09 8.97
CA ILE A 103 -15.64 -12.41 8.89
C ILE A 103 -17.06 -12.32 9.44
N VAL A 104 -17.99 -13.06 8.85
CA VAL A 104 -19.35 -13.19 9.39
C VAL A 104 -19.28 -13.94 10.71
N ALA A 105 -20.04 -13.48 11.71
CA ALA A 105 -20.10 -14.11 13.02
C ALA A 105 -20.32 -15.62 12.94
N GLY A 106 -19.42 -16.38 13.55
CA GLY A 106 -19.48 -17.85 13.53
C GLY A 106 -18.99 -18.52 12.24
N ALA A 107 -18.56 -17.78 11.20
CA ALA A 107 -18.10 -18.33 9.92
C ALA A 107 -16.56 -18.47 9.80
N VAL A 108 -15.82 -18.38 10.91
CA VAL A 108 -14.35 -18.44 10.90
C VAL A 108 -13.85 -19.76 10.28
N GLY A 109 -14.46 -20.90 10.60
CA GLY A 109 -14.09 -22.19 10.03
C GLY A 109 -14.28 -22.25 8.51
N ASP A 110 -15.41 -21.75 8.00
CA ASP A 110 -15.69 -21.67 6.56
C ASP A 110 -14.73 -20.70 5.86
N PHE A 111 -14.41 -19.58 6.52
CA PHE A 111 -13.43 -18.61 6.02
C PHE A 111 -12.05 -19.24 5.88
N VAL A 112 -11.55 -19.95 6.92
CA VAL A 112 -10.25 -20.63 6.87
C VAL A 112 -10.23 -21.68 5.77
N ALA A 113 -11.29 -22.48 5.62
CA ALA A 113 -11.40 -23.47 4.55
C ALA A 113 -11.37 -22.82 3.15
N ALA A 114 -12.05 -21.68 2.96
CA ALA A 114 -12.02 -20.94 1.71
C ALA A 114 -10.64 -20.30 1.44
N GLN A 115 -9.93 -19.86 2.50
CA GLN A 115 -8.55 -19.37 2.38
C GLN A 115 -7.57 -20.49 1.99
N HIS A 116 -7.78 -21.74 2.41
CA HIS A 116 -7.01 -22.89 1.92
C HIS A 116 -7.16 -23.04 0.40
N VAL A 117 -8.38 -23.03 -0.11
CA VAL A 117 -8.65 -23.15 -1.56
C VAL A 117 -7.97 -22.00 -2.33
N LEU A 118 -8.02 -20.79 -1.79
CA LEU A 118 -7.39 -19.63 -2.41
C LEU A 118 -5.86 -19.74 -2.41
N THR A 119 -5.29 -20.23 -1.32
CA THR A 119 -3.85 -20.45 -1.16
C THR A 119 -3.35 -21.55 -2.09
N ASP A 120 -4.08 -22.67 -2.20
CA ASP A 120 -3.77 -23.74 -3.14
C ASP A 120 -3.81 -23.24 -4.59
N ALA A 121 -4.81 -22.45 -4.95
CA ALA A 121 -4.89 -21.85 -6.26
C ALA A 121 -3.72 -20.90 -6.54
N ALA A 122 -3.26 -20.14 -5.53
CA ALA A 122 -2.12 -19.24 -5.64
C ALA A 122 -0.79 -19.99 -5.75
N SER A 123 -0.63 -21.12 -5.05
CA SER A 123 0.59 -21.92 -5.05
C SER A 123 0.96 -22.47 -6.42
N GLY A 124 -0.04 -22.64 -7.30
CA GLY A 124 0.17 -23.03 -8.69
C GLY A 124 0.71 -21.91 -9.61
N PHE A 125 0.87 -20.69 -9.12
CA PHE A 125 1.41 -19.57 -9.89
C PHE A 125 2.92 -19.44 -9.72
N GLY A 126 3.61 -19.16 -10.83
CA GLY A 126 5.05 -18.97 -10.82
C GLY A 126 5.48 -17.82 -9.92
N GLY A 127 6.42 -18.10 -9.01
CA GLY A 127 6.95 -17.12 -8.07
C GLY A 127 6.17 -16.99 -6.76
N TYR A 128 5.16 -17.82 -6.52
CA TYR A 128 4.53 -17.92 -5.22
C TYR A 128 5.56 -18.35 -4.15
N GLU A 129 5.58 -17.70 -3.02
CA GLU A 129 6.52 -17.93 -1.92
C GLU A 129 5.84 -18.34 -0.62
N GLY A 130 4.54 -18.07 -0.49
CA GLY A 130 3.76 -18.48 0.67
C GLY A 130 2.63 -17.52 1.04
N THR A 131 1.82 -17.96 2.00
CA THR A 131 0.71 -17.20 2.57
C THR A 131 0.73 -17.35 4.08
N ALA A 132 0.72 -16.23 4.82
CA ALA A 132 0.48 -16.23 6.25
C ALA A 132 -0.95 -15.74 6.52
N LEU A 133 -1.69 -16.46 7.35
CA LEU A 133 -3.05 -16.13 7.74
C LEU A 133 -3.12 -15.89 9.25
N PHE A 134 -3.58 -14.69 9.62
CA PHE A 134 -3.85 -14.31 11.01
C PHE A 134 -5.36 -14.18 11.19
N VAL A 135 -5.91 -14.81 12.19
CA VAL A 135 -7.34 -14.76 12.51
C VAL A 135 -7.51 -14.28 13.95
N ASP A 136 -8.36 -13.29 14.13
CA ASP A 136 -8.80 -12.80 15.44
C ASP A 136 -10.27 -13.20 15.61
N ASP A 137 -10.49 -14.30 16.32
CA ASP A 137 -11.82 -14.86 16.53
C ASP A 137 -12.71 -13.94 17.38
N GLU A 138 -12.11 -13.16 18.29
CA GLU A 138 -12.88 -12.26 19.17
C GLU A 138 -13.41 -11.05 18.39
N ARG A 139 -12.63 -10.56 17.43
CA ARG A 139 -12.99 -9.41 16.58
C ARG A 139 -13.61 -9.81 15.26
N GLU A 140 -13.68 -11.11 14.98
CA GLU A 140 -14.17 -11.63 13.69
C GLU A 140 -13.46 -11.01 12.49
N THR A 141 -12.15 -10.79 12.63
CA THR A 141 -11.31 -10.21 11.59
C THR A 141 -10.14 -11.10 11.24
N SER A 142 -9.63 -10.96 10.03
CA SER A 142 -8.41 -11.65 9.64
C SER A 142 -7.50 -10.77 8.78
N LEU A 143 -6.23 -11.15 8.77
CA LEU A 143 -5.21 -10.59 7.88
C LEU A 143 -4.56 -11.74 7.11
N SER A 144 -4.68 -11.74 5.79
CA SER A 144 -3.95 -12.64 4.90
C SER A 144 -2.77 -11.88 4.28
N VAL A 145 -1.58 -12.41 4.40
CA VAL A 145 -0.37 -11.86 3.78
C VAL A 145 0.17 -12.86 2.77
N LEU A 146 0.05 -12.51 1.51
CA LEU A 146 0.43 -13.34 0.36
C LEU A 146 1.76 -12.85 -0.20
N ARG A 147 2.69 -13.75 -0.50
CA ARG A 147 4.03 -13.42 -0.96
C ARG A 147 4.33 -14.04 -2.32
N PHE A 148 4.79 -13.20 -3.22
CA PHE A 148 5.34 -13.56 -4.52
C PHE A 148 6.74 -12.98 -4.66
N ARG A 149 7.57 -13.57 -5.48
CA ARG A 149 8.93 -13.10 -5.73
C ARG A 149 9.00 -11.70 -6.34
N THR A 150 7.99 -11.30 -7.09
CA THR A 150 7.93 -9.99 -7.77
C THR A 150 6.51 -9.44 -7.81
N ASP A 151 6.37 -8.09 -7.87
CA ASP A 151 5.09 -7.41 -8.08
C ASP A 151 4.35 -7.87 -9.33
N ARG A 152 5.08 -8.13 -10.41
CA ARG A 152 4.48 -8.61 -11.66
C ARG A 152 3.77 -9.96 -11.48
N GLN A 153 4.36 -10.85 -10.70
CA GLN A 153 3.78 -12.17 -10.41
C GLN A 153 2.57 -12.05 -9.50
N LEU A 154 2.66 -11.22 -8.45
CA LEU A 154 1.53 -10.89 -7.60
C LEU A 154 0.38 -10.27 -8.42
N ALA A 155 0.66 -9.29 -9.27
CA ALA A 155 -0.33 -8.65 -10.13
C ALA A 155 -0.97 -9.66 -11.10
N ALA A 156 -0.19 -10.58 -11.67
CA ALA A 156 -0.71 -11.65 -12.53
C ALA A 156 -1.66 -12.59 -11.77
N TRP A 157 -1.35 -12.94 -10.53
CA TRP A 157 -2.25 -13.67 -9.66
C TRP A 157 -3.51 -12.89 -9.34
N VAL A 158 -3.38 -11.65 -8.88
CA VAL A 158 -4.50 -10.80 -8.47
C VAL A 158 -5.50 -10.59 -9.61
N SER A 159 -5.04 -10.49 -10.86
CA SER A 159 -5.88 -10.31 -12.05
C SER A 159 -6.34 -11.61 -12.72
N SER A 160 -5.99 -12.78 -12.16
CA SER A 160 -6.29 -14.07 -12.79
C SER A 160 -7.76 -14.51 -12.62
N SER A 161 -8.29 -15.25 -13.59
CA SER A 161 -9.60 -15.92 -13.50
C SER A 161 -9.61 -16.96 -12.38
N ARG A 162 -8.49 -17.67 -12.17
CA ARG A 162 -8.35 -18.65 -11.08
C ARG A 162 -8.58 -18.04 -9.71
N ARG A 163 -8.01 -16.86 -9.46
CA ARG A 163 -8.30 -16.13 -8.21
C ARG A 163 -9.78 -15.77 -8.13
N SER A 164 -10.37 -15.25 -9.18
CA SER A 164 -11.78 -14.86 -9.20
C SER A 164 -12.73 -16.03 -8.92
N GLU A 165 -12.40 -17.21 -9.41
CA GLU A 165 -13.14 -18.46 -9.16
C GLU A 165 -13.01 -18.92 -7.70
N ALA A 166 -11.77 -18.93 -7.16
CA ALA A 166 -11.50 -19.28 -5.76
C ALA A 166 -12.15 -18.30 -4.78
N LEU A 167 -12.20 -17.01 -5.11
CA LEU A 167 -12.86 -15.97 -4.33
C LEU A 167 -14.37 -16.15 -4.20
N ALA A 168 -15.02 -16.84 -5.14
CA ALA A 168 -16.46 -17.06 -5.09
C ALA A 168 -16.88 -17.83 -3.82
N GLY A 169 -16.07 -18.81 -3.37
CA GLY A 169 -16.26 -19.51 -2.11
C GLY A 169 -16.02 -18.66 -0.86
N LEU A 170 -15.09 -17.72 -0.93
CA LEU A 170 -14.74 -16.87 0.19
C LEU A 170 -15.79 -15.77 0.47
N ARG A 171 -16.45 -15.27 -0.57
CA ARG A 171 -17.46 -14.21 -0.46
C ARG A 171 -18.63 -14.56 0.46
N SER A 172 -19.01 -15.82 0.55
CA SER A 172 -20.10 -16.28 1.42
C SER A 172 -19.76 -16.19 2.91
N SER A 173 -18.48 -16.17 3.26
CA SER A 173 -17.98 -16.12 4.64
C SER A 173 -17.57 -14.72 5.09
N LEU A 174 -17.73 -13.71 4.21
CA LEU A 174 -17.33 -12.33 4.50
C LEU A 174 -18.54 -11.43 4.70
N THR A 175 -18.42 -10.53 5.67
CA THR A 175 -19.45 -9.50 5.92
C THR A 175 -19.45 -8.45 4.82
N HIS A 176 -18.27 -8.20 4.23
CA HIS A 176 -18.06 -7.23 3.14
C HIS A 176 -17.03 -7.75 2.14
N ASP A 177 -17.08 -7.26 0.88
CA ASP A 177 -16.09 -7.60 -0.15
C ASP A 177 -14.68 -7.13 0.25
N PHE A 178 -13.66 -7.82 -0.27
CA PHE A 178 -12.24 -7.73 0.07
C PHE A 178 -11.66 -6.35 0.33
N GLU A 179 -10.93 -6.23 1.44
CA GLU A 179 -10.05 -5.10 1.73
C GLU A 179 -8.61 -5.38 1.26
N THR A 180 -8.14 -4.63 0.25
CA THR A 180 -6.71 -4.55 -0.04
C THR A 180 -6.11 -3.42 0.79
N MET A 181 -5.12 -3.69 1.64
CA MET A 181 -4.41 -2.61 2.34
C MET A 181 -3.79 -1.69 1.28
N ALA A 182 -4.28 -0.46 1.27
CA ALA A 182 -3.89 0.70 0.46
C ALA A 182 -3.07 0.41 -0.81
N SER A 183 -3.72 0.40 -1.97
CA SER A 183 -3.04 0.59 -3.24
C SER A 183 -3.11 2.06 -3.64
N THR A 184 -1.96 2.68 -3.92
CA THR A 184 -1.95 4.02 -4.53
C THR A 184 -2.28 3.86 -6.01
N THR A 185 -3.43 4.38 -6.42
CA THR A 185 -3.84 4.38 -7.83
C THR A 185 -3.19 5.53 -8.59
N ALA A 186 -3.30 5.48 -9.93
CA ALA A 186 -2.91 6.59 -10.80
C ALA A 186 -3.47 7.93 -10.29
N PHE A 187 -2.73 9.03 -10.50
CA PHE A 187 -3.08 10.39 -10.06
C PHE A 187 -3.09 10.64 -8.53
N GLY A 188 -2.34 9.84 -7.75
CA GLY A 188 -2.20 10.07 -6.31
C GLY A 188 -3.47 9.82 -5.50
N THR A 189 -4.44 9.10 -6.06
CA THR A 189 -5.64 8.68 -5.37
C THR A 189 -5.29 7.53 -4.42
N THR A 190 -5.57 7.67 -3.15
CA THR A 190 -5.43 6.59 -2.17
C THR A 190 -6.78 5.89 -2.05
N VAL A 191 -6.77 4.59 -2.27
CA VAL A 191 -7.92 3.72 -1.99
C VAL A 191 -7.63 3.02 -0.68
N ARG A 192 -8.48 3.22 0.29
CA ARG A 192 -8.41 2.56 1.60
C ARG A 192 -9.77 2.01 1.93
N THR A 193 -9.79 0.84 2.51
CA THR A 193 -11.04 0.28 2.98
C THR A 193 -11.13 0.45 4.49
N ASP A 194 -12.20 1.05 4.96
CA ASP A 194 -12.51 1.21 6.37
C ASP A 194 -13.90 0.61 6.64
N ARG A 195 -13.97 -0.31 7.60
CA ARG A 195 -15.20 -0.98 8.03
C ARG A 195 -16.01 -1.57 6.88
N GLY A 196 -15.33 -2.26 5.94
CA GLY A 196 -15.97 -2.92 4.80
C GLY A 196 -16.47 -1.99 3.70
N ARG A 197 -16.12 -0.72 3.73
CA ARG A 197 -16.40 0.22 2.65
C ARG A 197 -15.10 0.60 1.96
N ILE A 198 -15.04 0.40 0.66
CA ILE A 198 -13.95 0.92 -0.15
C ILE A 198 -14.10 2.45 -0.15
N LEU A 199 -13.27 3.11 0.62
CA LEU A 199 -13.17 4.55 0.66
C LEU A 199 -12.07 4.97 -0.29
N GLN A 200 -12.44 5.76 -1.26
CA GLN A 200 -11.51 6.38 -2.19
C GLN A 200 -11.31 7.83 -1.78
N THR A 201 -10.10 8.36 -2.00
CA THR A 201 -9.88 9.81 -1.87
C THR A 201 -11.02 10.55 -2.57
N PRO A 202 -11.74 11.45 -1.89
CA PRO A 202 -12.82 12.20 -2.51
C PRO A 202 -12.35 12.91 -3.77
N ASN A 203 -13.15 12.84 -4.85
CA ASN A 203 -12.78 13.34 -6.16
C ASN A 203 -12.31 14.80 -6.16
N TRP A 204 -12.87 15.64 -5.29
CA TRP A 204 -12.47 17.04 -5.17
C TRP A 204 -11.02 17.22 -4.66
N LYS A 205 -10.54 16.35 -3.75
CA LYS A 205 -9.16 16.37 -3.26
C LYS A 205 -8.18 15.96 -4.36
N SER A 206 -8.53 14.91 -5.10
CA SER A 206 -7.75 14.45 -6.26
C SER A 206 -7.70 15.54 -7.35
N ALA A 207 -8.84 16.18 -7.63
CA ALA A 207 -8.90 17.28 -8.60
C ALA A 207 -8.02 18.47 -8.17
N MET A 208 -8.03 18.84 -6.88
CA MET A 208 -7.13 19.89 -6.37
C MET A 208 -5.67 19.53 -6.56
N MET A 209 -5.27 18.29 -6.23
CA MET A 209 -3.88 17.84 -6.42
C MET A 209 -3.47 17.82 -7.89
N VAL A 210 -4.34 17.30 -8.76
CA VAL A 210 -4.09 17.28 -10.20
C VAL A 210 -3.87 18.70 -10.72
N LEU A 211 -4.74 19.64 -10.36
CA LEU A 211 -4.63 21.03 -10.80
C LEU A 211 -3.36 21.72 -10.29
N LEU A 212 -2.95 21.43 -9.03
CA LEU A 212 -1.72 21.95 -8.44
C LEU A 212 -0.47 21.57 -9.24
N VAL A 213 -0.44 20.36 -9.76
CA VAL A 213 0.69 19.85 -10.53
C VAL A 213 0.57 20.19 -12.02
N LEU A 214 -0.65 20.06 -12.57
CA LEU A 214 -0.90 20.24 -14.00
C LEU A 214 -0.61 21.67 -14.46
N TYR A 215 -1.12 22.66 -13.71
CA TYR A 215 -0.99 24.07 -14.13
C TYR A 215 0.48 24.51 -14.32
N PRO A 216 1.39 24.38 -13.32
CA PRO A 216 2.78 24.78 -13.53
C PRO A 216 3.49 23.92 -14.58
N THR A 217 3.11 22.65 -14.72
CA THR A 217 3.69 21.75 -15.73
C THR A 217 3.33 22.23 -17.15
N VAL A 218 2.06 22.52 -17.40
CA VAL A 218 1.60 23.00 -18.71
C VAL A 218 2.22 24.35 -19.03
N MET A 219 2.24 25.29 -18.08
CA MET A 219 2.84 26.62 -18.27
C MET A 219 4.34 26.52 -18.64
N THR A 220 5.07 25.67 -17.90
CA THR A 220 6.50 25.45 -18.16
C THR A 220 6.74 24.78 -19.52
N LEU A 221 5.97 23.75 -19.85
CA LEU A 221 6.10 23.05 -21.15
C LEU A 221 5.72 23.96 -22.31
N SER A 222 4.67 24.74 -22.19
CA SER A 222 4.29 25.71 -23.23
C SER A 222 5.39 26.72 -23.48
N ARG A 223 6.11 27.13 -22.45
CA ARG A 223 7.22 28.08 -22.55
C ARG A 223 8.48 27.51 -23.22
N PHE A 224 8.84 26.28 -22.90
CA PHE A 224 10.10 25.66 -23.33
C PHE A 224 9.93 24.67 -24.47
N LEU A 225 8.92 23.83 -24.43
CA LEU A 225 8.70 22.78 -25.43
C LEU A 225 8.02 23.33 -26.68
N GLY A 226 7.03 24.25 -26.54
CA GLY A 226 6.32 24.85 -27.67
C GLY A 226 7.28 25.43 -28.72
N PRO A 227 8.10 26.43 -28.39
CA PRO A 227 9.04 27.04 -29.34
C PRO A 227 10.07 26.06 -29.92
N THR A 228 10.38 24.99 -29.20
CA THR A 228 11.30 23.94 -29.67
C THR A 228 10.66 23.10 -30.77
N LEU A 229 9.39 22.74 -30.59
CA LEU A 229 8.63 21.97 -31.57
C LEU A 229 8.34 22.80 -32.83
N ASP A 230 8.04 24.09 -32.66
CA ASP A 230 7.85 25.03 -33.78
C ASP A 230 9.13 25.17 -34.63
N ARG A 231 10.31 25.28 -33.99
CA ARG A 231 11.61 25.30 -34.68
C ARG A 231 11.93 24.00 -35.43
N LEU A 232 11.39 22.87 -34.96
CA LEU A 232 11.52 21.58 -35.62
C LEU A 232 10.52 21.41 -36.79
N GLY A 233 9.66 22.41 -37.04
CA GLY A 233 8.66 22.37 -38.10
C GLY A 233 7.45 21.50 -37.78
N ALA A 234 7.17 21.24 -36.50
CA ALA A 234 6.00 20.49 -36.13
C ALA A 234 4.73 21.30 -36.39
N GLU A 235 3.75 20.67 -37.03
CA GLU A 235 2.42 21.27 -37.22
C GLU A 235 1.75 21.54 -35.86
N PRO A 236 0.95 22.63 -35.71
CA PRO A 236 0.38 23.00 -34.40
C PRO A 236 -0.40 21.90 -33.70
N TRP A 237 -1.14 21.07 -34.44
CA TRP A 237 -1.87 19.94 -33.87
C TRP A 237 -0.93 18.83 -33.32
N LEU A 238 0.19 18.59 -34.01
CA LEU A 238 1.19 17.61 -33.60
C LEU A 238 1.99 18.14 -32.40
N ALA A 239 2.39 19.39 -32.40
CA ALA A 239 3.06 20.04 -31.29
C ALA A 239 2.20 20.00 -30.01
N LEU A 240 0.90 20.28 -30.14
CA LEU A 240 -0.05 20.16 -29.02
C LEU A 240 -0.14 18.74 -28.50
N TRP A 241 -0.27 17.73 -29.39
CA TRP A 241 -0.36 16.34 -29.00
C TRP A 241 0.91 15.86 -28.28
N LEU A 242 2.09 16.16 -28.82
CA LEU A 242 3.37 15.84 -28.19
C LEU A 242 3.53 16.48 -26.82
N SER A 243 3.14 17.75 -26.70
CA SER A 243 3.14 18.47 -25.42
C SER A 243 2.23 17.80 -24.38
N GLN A 244 1.05 17.31 -24.78
CA GLN A 244 0.16 16.57 -23.91
C GLN A 244 0.77 15.23 -23.46
N VAL A 245 1.36 14.47 -24.38
CA VAL A 245 2.02 13.19 -24.05
C VAL A 245 3.13 13.40 -23.03
N VAL A 246 3.99 14.40 -23.24
CA VAL A 246 5.07 14.73 -22.31
C VAL A 246 4.53 15.19 -20.98
N SER A 247 3.54 16.07 -20.96
CA SER A 247 2.90 16.61 -19.74
C SER A 247 2.29 15.49 -18.89
N VAL A 248 1.47 14.64 -19.51
CA VAL A 248 0.79 13.54 -18.81
C VAL A 248 1.80 12.52 -18.30
N SER A 249 2.82 12.19 -19.09
CA SER A 249 3.87 11.26 -18.68
C SER A 249 4.67 11.78 -17.49
N LEU A 250 5.14 13.03 -17.55
CA LEU A 250 5.85 13.68 -16.44
C LEU A 250 5.00 13.74 -15.19
N MET A 251 3.73 14.12 -15.33
CA MET A 251 2.80 14.22 -14.23
C MET A 251 2.58 12.86 -13.57
N GLN A 252 2.35 11.81 -14.37
CA GLN A 252 1.97 10.49 -13.86
C GLN A 252 3.12 9.78 -13.14
N TRP A 253 4.33 9.79 -13.71
CA TRP A 253 5.41 8.95 -13.19
C TRP A 253 6.31 9.66 -12.18
N TRP A 254 6.39 10.99 -12.20
CA TRP A 254 7.34 11.73 -11.34
C TRP A 254 6.66 12.80 -10.49
N LEU A 255 5.88 13.68 -11.10
CA LEU A 255 5.39 14.86 -10.39
C LEU A 255 4.30 14.52 -9.36
N MET A 256 3.31 13.70 -9.73
CA MET A 256 2.24 13.29 -8.80
C MET A 256 2.75 12.46 -7.62
N PRO A 257 3.59 11.42 -7.79
CA PRO A 257 4.16 10.70 -6.67
C PRO A 257 4.98 11.58 -5.72
N TRP A 258 5.70 12.56 -6.27
CA TRP A 258 6.47 13.51 -5.48
C TRP A 258 5.59 14.53 -4.75
N ALA A 259 4.67 15.17 -5.46
CA ALA A 259 3.79 16.21 -4.94
C ALA A 259 2.77 15.67 -3.91
N SER A 260 2.34 14.41 -4.03
CA SER A 260 1.39 13.80 -3.09
C SER A 260 2.00 13.43 -1.73
N ARG A 261 3.34 13.26 -1.64
CA ARG A 261 4.01 12.87 -0.39
C ARG A 261 3.64 13.73 0.83
N PRO A 262 3.74 15.08 0.78
CA PRO A 262 3.39 15.92 1.92
C PRO A 262 1.89 15.94 2.24
N PHE A 263 1.04 15.57 1.27
CA PHE A 263 -0.41 15.58 1.39
C PHE A 263 -1.03 14.21 1.67
N ARG A 264 -0.23 13.19 2.01
CA ARG A 264 -0.73 11.82 2.26
C ARG A 264 -1.88 11.79 3.27
N ARG A 265 -1.74 12.48 4.41
CA ARG A 265 -2.81 12.56 5.41
C ARG A 265 -4.08 13.25 4.90
N PHE A 266 -3.93 14.27 4.07
CA PHE A 266 -5.07 14.97 3.46
C PHE A 266 -5.78 14.12 2.41
N LEU A 267 -5.02 13.34 1.63
CA LEU A 267 -5.54 12.44 0.59
C LEU A 267 -6.15 11.16 1.17
N ASP A 268 -5.77 10.78 2.39
CA ASP A 268 -6.30 9.59 3.04
C ASP A 268 -7.83 9.70 3.23
N PRO A 269 -8.61 8.71 2.75
CA PRO A 269 -10.07 8.76 2.83
C PRO A 269 -10.62 8.56 4.25
N VAL A 270 -9.83 7.99 5.17
CA VAL A 270 -10.20 7.73 6.57
C VAL A 270 -9.67 8.83 7.47
N ASP A 271 -8.34 8.95 7.59
CA ASP A 271 -7.69 9.88 8.50
C ASP A 271 -7.78 11.33 8.00
N GLY A 272 -7.86 11.52 6.68
CA GLY A 272 -8.04 12.82 6.03
C GLY A 272 -9.48 13.34 6.05
N ASN A 273 -10.47 12.56 6.48
CA ASN A 273 -11.88 12.98 6.42
C ASN A 273 -12.32 13.83 7.63
N ASN A 274 -11.42 14.17 8.54
CA ASN A 274 -11.69 15.09 9.62
C ASN A 274 -11.79 16.54 9.09
N TRP A 275 -12.78 17.31 9.55
CA TRP A 275 -13.00 18.72 9.21
C TRP A 275 -11.73 19.58 9.30
N ARG A 276 -10.97 19.45 10.38
CA ARG A 276 -9.70 20.19 10.57
C ARG A 276 -8.64 19.83 9.51
N SER A 277 -8.50 18.56 9.21
CA SER A 277 -7.57 18.07 8.17
C SER A 277 -7.99 18.55 6.78
N ASN A 278 -9.29 18.52 6.49
CA ASN A 278 -9.84 19.00 5.22
C ASN A 278 -9.57 20.50 5.01
N ILE A 279 -9.84 21.33 6.03
CA ILE A 279 -9.59 22.79 5.92
C ILE A 279 -8.10 23.09 5.83
N ALA A 280 -7.27 22.47 6.67
CA ALA A 280 -5.84 22.71 6.66
C ALA A 280 -5.21 22.27 5.31
N GLY A 281 -5.55 21.09 4.82
CA GLY A 281 -5.05 20.57 3.54
C GLY A 281 -5.52 21.40 2.35
N ALA A 282 -6.83 21.68 2.27
CA ALA A 282 -7.38 22.51 1.20
C ALA A 282 -6.83 23.95 1.25
N GLY A 283 -6.71 24.54 2.43
CA GLY A 283 -6.12 25.86 2.62
C GLY A 283 -4.67 25.93 2.18
N THR A 284 -3.88 24.89 2.50
CA THR A 284 -2.49 24.80 2.02
C THR A 284 -2.41 24.72 0.51
N ILE A 285 -3.25 23.90 -0.14
CA ILE A 285 -3.27 23.79 -1.61
C ILE A 285 -3.71 25.09 -2.26
N LEU A 286 -4.74 25.76 -1.72
CA LEU A 286 -5.19 27.06 -2.22
C LEU A 286 -4.10 28.13 -2.09
N MET A 287 -3.34 28.13 -1.00
CA MET A 287 -2.20 29.02 -0.83
C MET A 287 -1.10 28.72 -1.86
N LEU A 288 -0.82 27.46 -2.13
CA LEU A 288 0.12 27.07 -3.17
C LEU A 288 -0.38 27.47 -4.57
N TYR A 289 -1.68 27.43 -4.86
CA TYR A 289 -2.23 27.99 -6.10
C TYR A 289 -1.97 29.48 -6.22
N LEU A 290 -2.24 30.24 -5.16
CA LEU A 290 -2.00 31.70 -5.17
C LEU A 290 -0.54 32.02 -5.38
N ILE A 291 0.38 31.29 -4.74
CA ILE A 291 1.82 31.43 -4.95
C ILE A 291 2.17 31.13 -6.41
N CYS A 292 1.69 30.02 -6.95
CA CYS A 292 1.95 29.60 -8.31
C CYS A 292 1.42 30.62 -9.32
N LEU A 293 0.17 31.07 -9.16
CA LEU A 293 -0.42 32.12 -10.01
C LEU A 293 0.37 33.45 -9.92
N SER A 294 0.78 33.84 -8.70
CA SER A 294 1.58 35.06 -8.51
C SER A 294 2.93 34.97 -9.18
N VAL A 295 3.60 33.81 -9.12
CA VAL A 295 4.88 33.59 -9.82
C VAL A 295 4.70 33.71 -11.33
N PHE A 296 3.72 33.04 -11.92
CA PHE A 296 3.48 33.10 -13.36
C PHE A 296 2.93 34.48 -13.83
N ALA A 297 2.25 35.22 -12.96
CA ALA A 297 1.82 36.57 -13.25
C ALA A 297 2.94 37.61 -13.17
N SER A 298 3.92 37.40 -12.25
CA SER A 298 4.96 38.38 -11.97
C SER A 298 6.25 38.16 -12.77
N VAL A 299 6.53 36.89 -13.14
CA VAL A 299 7.77 36.52 -13.83
C VAL A 299 7.50 36.44 -15.33
N THR A 300 7.68 37.57 -16.03
CA THR A 300 7.44 37.70 -17.48
C THR A 300 8.21 36.66 -18.29
N TRP A 301 9.43 36.35 -17.87
CA TRP A 301 10.25 35.32 -18.53
C TRP A 301 9.61 33.90 -18.55
N LEU A 302 8.73 33.58 -17.63
CA LEU A 302 8.00 32.29 -17.60
C LEU A 302 6.70 32.33 -18.42
N GLN A 303 6.27 33.48 -18.85
CA GLN A 303 5.04 33.67 -19.62
C GLN A 303 5.26 33.26 -21.07
N PHE A 304 4.48 32.32 -21.59
CA PHE A 304 4.64 31.85 -22.98
C PHE A 304 4.02 32.82 -24.00
N TRP A 305 3.06 33.64 -23.57
CA TRP A 305 2.37 34.62 -24.44
C TRP A 305 3.19 35.87 -24.74
N ASP A 306 4.21 36.19 -23.96
CA ASP A 306 5.09 37.36 -24.21
C ASP A 306 6.01 37.16 -25.43
N PHE A 307 6.03 35.96 -26.03
CA PHE A 307 6.82 35.65 -27.21
C PHE A 307 6.00 35.57 -28.50
N ALA A 308 4.67 35.81 -28.43
CA ALA A 308 3.82 35.87 -29.59
C ALA A 308 3.96 37.22 -30.37
N ASP A 309 4.52 38.23 -29.69
CA ASP A 309 4.70 39.60 -30.24
C ASP A 309 6.17 39.95 -30.55
N ALA A 310 7.08 38.99 -30.47
CA ALA A 310 8.50 39.12 -30.81
C ALA A 310 8.84 38.25 -32.04
#